data_c3043b360d4218fbcfac73d1933161d0
#
_entry.id   c3043b360d4218fbcfac73d1933161d0
#
_cell.length_a   1.000
_cell.length_b   1.000
_cell.length_c   1.000
_cell.angle_alpha   90.00
_cell.angle_beta   90.00
_cell.angle_gamma   90.00
#
_symmetry.space_group_name_H-M   'P 1'
#
loop_
_entity.id
_entity.type
_entity.pdbx_description
1 polymer ?
#
loop_
_entity_poly.entity_id
_entity_poly.type
_entity_poly.pdbx_seq_one_letter_code
_entity_poly.pdbx_strand_id
1 'polypeptide(L)'
;MNKNNGRLLSLDVLRGLDLMLLVGLQPVLRVFLIELDSPVLNDTLLYHLDHAEWEGLRVWDMVMPLFLFMSGVTMPYSLPKYRTQNGDVRVWKRILKRFAMLFLLGMVVQGNILLLDPDRVYIYSNTLQAIAVGYLLAAPLVLYMKPKWQLLAIVVLLVIYSLPMHLWGDWSPQGNFAAVVDKAVLGRFRDGSIVAADGTVQFAAWYDYTWIWSSITFCCTVALGRK
;
A
#
# COMPACT_ATOMS: atom_id res chain seq x y z
N MET A 1 -13.91 38.12 -1.23
CA MET A 1 -13.54 37.10 -2.22
C MET A 1 -12.70 36.02 -1.50
N ASN A 2 -13.30 34.87 -1.22
CA ASN A 2 -12.69 33.79 -0.50
C ASN A 2 -11.67 33.09 -1.44
N LYS A 3 -10.37 33.26 -1.20
CA LYS A 3 -9.33 32.50 -1.87
C LYS A 3 -9.44 31.06 -1.40
N ASN A 4 -10.28 30.26 -2.05
CA ASN A 4 -10.22 28.82 -1.95
C ASN A 4 -8.85 28.39 -2.45
N ASN A 5 -7.93 28.24 -1.51
CA ASN A 5 -6.60 27.69 -1.71
C ASN A 5 -6.74 26.30 -2.32
N GLY A 6 -6.88 26.08 -3.61
CA GLY A 6 -6.77 24.84 -4.38
C GLY A 6 -6.84 23.48 -3.61
N ARG A 7 -7.48 23.47 -2.45
CA ARG A 7 -7.67 22.32 -1.56
C ARG A 7 -8.96 21.64 -1.97
N LEU A 8 -8.86 20.41 -2.37
CA LEU A 8 -10.00 19.61 -2.77
C LEU A 8 -10.67 19.05 -1.51
N LEU A 9 -11.63 19.82 -0.96
CA LEU A 9 -12.35 19.46 0.27
C LEU A 9 -12.94 18.05 0.20
N SER A 10 -13.47 17.64 -0.97
CA SER A 10 -14.01 16.31 -1.19
C SER A 10 -12.98 15.19 -0.97
N LEU A 11 -11.73 15.40 -1.37
CA LEU A 11 -10.64 14.44 -1.13
C LEU A 11 -10.22 14.38 0.34
N ASP A 12 -10.22 15.54 1.01
CA ASP A 12 -9.91 15.59 2.45
C ASP A 12 -11.00 14.88 3.25
N VAL A 13 -12.27 15.06 2.88
CA VAL A 13 -13.42 14.36 3.49
C VAL A 13 -13.33 12.85 3.24
N LEU A 14 -13.08 12.44 2.00
CA LEU A 14 -12.97 11.02 1.64
C LEU A 14 -11.83 10.33 2.40
N ARG A 15 -10.67 10.99 2.54
CA ARG A 15 -9.56 10.49 3.35
C ARG A 15 -9.89 10.37 4.83
N GLY A 16 -10.59 11.38 5.35
CA GLY A 16 -11.05 11.36 6.74
C GLY A 16 -12.01 10.21 7.01
N LEU A 17 -12.94 9.97 6.09
CA LEU A 17 -13.89 8.88 6.16
C LEU A 17 -13.19 7.52 6.07
N ASP A 18 -12.25 7.36 5.15
CA ASP A 18 -11.46 6.15 4.96
C ASP A 18 -10.62 5.83 6.21
N LEU A 19 -9.97 6.86 6.80
CA LEU A 19 -9.25 6.72 8.08
C LEU A 19 -10.18 6.39 9.24
N MET A 20 -11.37 6.99 9.31
CA MET A 20 -12.37 6.70 10.34
C MET A 20 -12.84 5.25 10.23
N LEU A 21 -13.07 4.75 9.01
CA LEU A 21 -13.40 3.36 8.76
C LEU A 21 -12.26 2.44 9.24
N LEU A 22 -11.02 2.74 8.84
CA LEU A 22 -9.86 1.90 9.12
C LEU A 22 -9.52 1.82 10.62
N VAL A 23 -9.47 2.97 11.31
CA VAL A 23 -8.93 3.06 12.67
C VAL A 23 -10.01 2.88 13.74
N GLY A 24 -11.23 3.32 13.47
CA GLY A 24 -12.28 3.40 14.47
C GLY A 24 -13.49 2.51 14.18
N LEU A 25 -14.12 2.68 13.03
CA LEU A 25 -15.42 2.10 12.80
C LEU A 25 -15.34 0.58 12.55
N GLN A 26 -14.41 0.12 11.73
CA GLN A 26 -14.29 -1.31 11.42
C GLN A 26 -13.98 -2.16 12.66
N PRO A 27 -12.97 -1.86 13.50
CA PRO A 27 -12.71 -2.67 14.68
C PRO A 27 -13.90 -2.73 15.64
N VAL A 28 -14.58 -1.60 15.83
CA VAL A 28 -15.77 -1.53 16.71
C VAL A 28 -16.94 -2.32 16.12
N LEU A 29 -17.25 -2.12 14.83
CA LEU A 29 -18.33 -2.85 14.16
C LEU A 29 -18.05 -4.35 14.13
N ARG A 30 -16.81 -4.75 13.90
CA ARG A 30 -16.44 -6.17 13.87
C ARG A 30 -16.70 -6.85 15.20
N VAL A 31 -16.25 -6.27 16.31
CA VAL A 31 -16.51 -6.80 17.66
C VAL A 31 -18.02 -6.83 17.94
N PHE A 32 -18.74 -5.75 17.64
CA PHE A 32 -20.18 -5.67 17.85
C PHE A 32 -20.97 -6.71 17.05
N LEU A 33 -20.63 -6.95 15.78
CA LEU A 33 -21.27 -7.95 14.94
C LEU A 33 -20.98 -9.37 15.41
N ILE A 34 -19.76 -9.65 15.87
CA ILE A 34 -19.39 -10.95 16.46
C ILE A 34 -20.24 -11.23 17.71
N GLU A 35 -20.40 -10.24 18.58
CA GLU A 35 -21.19 -10.39 19.82
C GLU A 35 -22.69 -10.54 19.57
N LEU A 36 -23.20 -9.96 18.46
CA LEU A 36 -24.63 -10.13 18.07
C LEU A 36 -24.94 -11.55 17.59
N ASP A 37 -23.93 -12.30 17.16
CA ASP A 37 -24.00 -13.70 16.68
C ASP A 37 -25.20 -13.97 15.73
N SER A 38 -25.45 -13.02 14.82
CA SER A 38 -26.54 -13.12 13.85
C SER A 38 -26.01 -13.68 12.51
N PRO A 39 -26.46 -14.86 12.05
CA PRO A 39 -26.00 -15.44 10.79
C PRO A 39 -26.13 -14.47 9.61
N VAL A 40 -27.25 -13.77 9.49
CA VAL A 40 -27.51 -12.81 8.40
C VAL A 40 -26.52 -11.65 8.42
N LEU A 41 -26.20 -11.11 9.60
CA LEU A 41 -25.22 -10.01 9.73
C LEU A 41 -23.79 -10.50 9.52
N ASN A 42 -23.48 -11.72 9.94
CA ASN A 42 -22.18 -12.31 9.75
C ASN A 42 -21.91 -12.57 8.25
N ASP A 43 -22.87 -13.14 7.53
CA ASP A 43 -22.73 -13.45 6.10
C ASP A 43 -22.78 -12.20 5.19
N THR A 44 -23.27 -11.06 5.70
CA THR A 44 -23.35 -9.82 4.92
C THR A 44 -22.34 -8.79 5.39
N LEU A 45 -22.56 -8.16 6.55
CA LEU A 45 -21.72 -7.04 7.00
C LEU A 45 -20.35 -7.49 7.48
N LEU A 46 -20.28 -8.50 8.34
CA LEU A 46 -18.99 -8.98 8.86
C LEU A 46 -18.10 -9.54 7.74
N TYR A 47 -18.71 -10.27 6.78
CA TYR A 47 -18.02 -10.75 5.59
C TYR A 47 -17.30 -9.63 4.83
N HIS A 48 -17.92 -8.45 4.68
CA HIS A 48 -17.33 -7.31 3.98
C HIS A 48 -16.36 -6.46 4.81
N LEU A 49 -16.32 -6.65 6.13
CA LEU A 49 -15.40 -5.96 7.04
C LEU A 49 -14.06 -6.72 7.22
N ASP A 50 -13.96 -7.95 6.74
CA ASP A 50 -12.73 -8.73 6.73
C ASP A 50 -12.12 -8.76 5.31
N HIS A 51 -10.82 -9.11 5.24
CA HIS A 51 -10.16 -9.36 3.96
C HIS A 51 -10.64 -10.65 3.30
N ALA A 52 -10.65 -10.69 1.97
CA ALA A 52 -10.77 -11.95 1.26
C ALA A 52 -9.59 -12.86 1.62
N GLU A 53 -9.84 -14.18 1.74
CA GLU A 53 -8.78 -15.13 2.15
C GLU A 53 -7.63 -15.14 1.14
N TRP A 54 -7.91 -15.32 -0.13
CA TRP A 54 -6.93 -15.21 -1.22
C TRP A 54 -7.61 -14.81 -2.53
N GLU A 55 -8.64 -15.54 -2.92
CA GLU A 55 -9.41 -15.26 -4.12
C GLU A 55 -10.69 -14.48 -3.77
N GLY A 56 -11.01 -13.48 -4.56
CA GLY A 56 -12.21 -12.66 -4.38
C GLY A 56 -11.91 -11.20 -4.10
N LEU A 57 -12.96 -10.46 -3.81
CA LEU A 57 -12.90 -9.03 -3.49
C LEU A 57 -13.97 -8.72 -2.44
N ARG A 58 -13.54 -8.18 -1.31
CA ARG A 58 -14.44 -7.66 -0.27
C ARG A 58 -14.31 -6.13 -0.19
N VAL A 59 -15.28 -5.48 0.42
CA VAL A 59 -15.26 -4.01 0.56
C VAL A 59 -14.00 -3.54 1.30
N TRP A 60 -13.56 -4.29 2.29
CA TRP A 60 -12.35 -3.99 3.06
C TRP A 60 -11.07 -3.99 2.23
N ASP A 61 -11.00 -4.81 1.20
CA ASP A 61 -9.84 -4.87 0.30
C ASP A 61 -9.68 -3.61 -0.57
N MET A 62 -10.74 -2.79 -0.71
CA MET A 62 -10.70 -1.53 -1.45
C MET A 62 -10.05 -0.37 -0.70
N VAL A 63 -9.91 -0.46 0.62
CA VAL A 63 -9.41 0.63 1.48
C VAL A 63 -7.99 1.03 1.08
N MET A 64 -7.07 0.08 0.98
CA MET A 64 -5.68 0.34 0.59
C MET A 64 -5.56 0.90 -0.84
N PRO A 65 -6.17 0.31 -1.89
CA PRO A 65 -6.18 0.88 -3.23
C PRO A 65 -6.76 2.29 -3.29
N LEU A 66 -7.78 2.59 -2.50
CA LEU A 66 -8.38 3.92 -2.43
C LEU A 66 -7.39 4.96 -1.88
N PHE A 67 -6.66 4.63 -0.81
CA PHE A 67 -5.59 5.49 -0.28
C PHE A 67 -4.48 5.74 -1.31
N LEU A 68 -4.05 4.71 -2.01
CA LEU A 68 -3.06 4.81 -3.08
C LEU A 68 -3.55 5.74 -4.19
N PHE A 69 -4.77 5.52 -4.69
CA PHE A 69 -5.39 6.33 -5.73
C PHE A 69 -5.52 7.80 -5.29
N MET A 70 -6.07 8.07 -4.11
CA MET A 70 -6.21 9.42 -3.56
C MET A 70 -4.84 10.12 -3.40
N SER A 71 -3.79 9.38 -3.08
CA SER A 71 -2.44 9.95 -3.01
C SER A 71 -1.99 10.45 -4.39
N GLY A 72 -2.32 9.72 -5.45
CA GLY A 72 -2.08 10.09 -6.84
C GLY A 72 -2.87 11.32 -7.28
N VAL A 73 -4.17 11.37 -6.99
CA VAL A 73 -5.04 12.52 -7.30
C VAL A 73 -4.49 13.83 -6.74
N THR A 74 -3.85 13.79 -5.57
CA THR A 74 -3.31 15.00 -4.93
C THR A 74 -1.94 15.43 -5.44
N MET A 75 -1.19 14.55 -6.12
CA MET A 75 0.15 14.87 -6.63
C MET A 75 0.18 16.10 -7.55
N PRO A 76 -0.66 16.21 -8.60
CA PRO A 76 -0.66 17.34 -9.52
C PRO A 76 -0.96 18.69 -8.86
N TYR A 77 -1.68 18.68 -7.75
CA TYR A 77 -2.05 19.90 -7.01
C TYR A 77 -1.01 20.29 -5.96
N SER A 78 -0.30 19.32 -5.39
CA SER A 78 0.64 19.57 -4.30
C SER A 78 2.06 19.80 -4.77
N LEU A 79 2.54 19.08 -5.78
CA LEU A 79 3.93 19.12 -6.22
C LEU A 79 4.32 20.38 -7.03
N PRO A 80 3.49 20.95 -7.93
CA PRO A 80 3.86 22.13 -8.72
C PRO A 80 4.22 23.33 -7.87
N LYS A 81 3.66 23.47 -6.67
CA LYS A 81 3.97 24.57 -5.73
C LYS A 81 5.45 24.63 -5.32
N TYR A 82 6.17 23.53 -5.47
CA TYR A 82 7.59 23.41 -5.11
C TYR A 82 8.52 23.44 -6.32
N ARG A 83 7.97 23.47 -7.53
CA ARG A 83 8.73 23.70 -8.76
C ARG A 83 9.25 25.15 -8.78
N THR A 84 10.55 25.29 -8.93
CA THR A 84 11.23 26.61 -9.02
C THR A 84 11.99 26.70 -10.33
N GLN A 85 12.41 27.91 -10.71
CA GLN A 85 13.23 28.14 -11.91
C GLN A 85 14.57 27.38 -11.88
N ASN A 86 15.03 26.99 -10.70
CA ASN A 86 16.28 26.23 -10.50
C ASN A 86 16.11 24.71 -10.49
N GLY A 87 15.04 24.18 -11.09
CA GLY A 87 14.80 22.74 -11.24
C GLY A 87 13.93 22.10 -10.15
N ASP A 88 13.83 20.77 -10.20
CA ASP A 88 12.90 19.98 -9.41
C ASP A 88 13.45 19.52 -8.03
N VAL A 89 14.60 20.02 -7.58
CA VAL A 89 15.27 19.60 -6.34
C VAL A 89 14.35 19.72 -5.12
N ARG A 90 13.58 20.81 -5.02
CA ARG A 90 12.64 21.02 -3.91
C ARG A 90 11.47 20.03 -3.95
N VAL A 91 11.01 19.68 -5.15
CA VAL A 91 9.97 18.68 -5.37
C VAL A 91 10.45 17.32 -4.88
N TRP A 92 11.64 16.90 -5.30
CA TRP A 92 12.23 15.61 -4.91
C TRP A 92 12.55 15.54 -3.41
N LYS A 93 13.08 16.61 -2.81
CA LYS A 93 13.26 16.67 -1.34
C LYS A 93 11.95 16.46 -0.59
N ARG A 94 10.83 17.01 -1.10
CA ARG A 94 9.52 16.81 -0.48
C ARG A 94 8.99 15.39 -0.67
N ILE A 95 9.16 14.81 -1.86
CA ILE A 95 8.78 13.44 -2.15
C ILE A 95 9.55 12.48 -1.23
N LEU A 96 10.88 12.62 -1.17
CA LEU A 96 11.73 11.79 -0.33
C LEU A 96 11.45 11.96 1.17
N LYS A 97 11.20 13.20 1.61
CA LYS A 97 10.79 13.45 3.00
C LYS A 97 9.48 12.73 3.33
N ARG A 98 8.48 12.81 2.43
CA ARG A 98 7.19 12.14 2.63
C ARG A 98 7.35 10.62 2.62
N PHE A 99 8.13 10.09 1.67
CA PHE A 99 8.47 8.67 1.61
C PHE A 99 9.11 8.21 2.93
N ALA A 100 10.18 8.86 3.35
CA ALA A 100 10.91 8.49 4.57
C ALA A 100 10.02 8.54 5.81
N MET A 101 9.22 9.61 5.98
CA MET A 101 8.31 9.73 7.12
C MET A 101 7.26 8.62 7.14
N LEU A 102 6.59 8.35 6.02
CA LEU A 102 5.56 7.31 5.97
C LEU A 102 6.16 5.91 6.13
N PHE A 103 7.33 5.67 5.53
CA PHE A 103 8.02 4.39 5.63
C PHE A 103 8.48 4.10 7.06
N LEU A 104 9.10 5.08 7.73
CA LEU A 104 9.52 4.97 9.12
C LEU A 104 8.34 4.83 10.08
N LEU A 105 7.25 5.61 9.87
CA LEU A 105 6.03 5.44 10.65
C LEU A 105 5.44 4.03 10.49
N GLY A 106 5.47 3.48 9.28
CA GLY A 106 5.07 2.10 9.04
C GLY A 106 5.91 1.10 9.82
N MET A 107 7.23 1.27 9.88
CA MET A 107 8.12 0.43 10.70
C MET A 107 7.81 0.54 12.20
N VAL A 108 7.40 1.72 12.66
CA VAL A 108 6.99 1.92 14.06
C VAL A 108 5.67 1.21 14.35
N VAL A 109 4.69 1.33 13.45
CA VAL A 109 3.32 0.82 13.68
C VAL A 109 3.26 -0.71 13.58
N GLN A 110 3.91 -1.32 12.59
CA GLN A 110 3.80 -2.77 12.34
C GLN A 110 5.14 -3.47 12.15
N GLY A 111 6.22 -2.72 11.97
CA GLY A 111 7.56 -3.27 11.78
C GLY A 111 8.22 -3.75 13.06
N ASN A 112 7.53 -3.70 14.20
CA ASN A 112 7.98 -4.12 15.52
C ASN A 112 9.26 -3.43 16.03
N ILE A 113 9.67 -2.30 15.43
CA ILE A 113 10.91 -1.61 15.80
C ILE A 113 10.92 -1.16 17.28
N LEU A 114 9.75 -0.90 17.86
CA LEU A 114 9.63 -0.49 19.26
C LEU A 114 9.80 -1.65 20.27
N LEU A 115 9.71 -2.89 19.79
CA LEU A 115 9.93 -4.07 20.65
C LEU A 115 11.41 -4.26 21.01
N LEU A 116 12.32 -3.58 20.30
CA LEU A 116 13.79 -3.70 20.44
C LEU A 116 14.28 -5.15 20.34
N ASP A 117 13.53 -6.01 19.68
CA ASP A 117 13.86 -7.41 19.41
C ASP A 117 14.42 -7.51 17.97
N PRO A 118 15.74 -7.77 17.80
CA PRO A 118 16.36 -7.81 16.47
C PRO A 118 15.79 -8.91 15.55
N ASP A 119 15.21 -9.97 16.14
CA ASP A 119 14.70 -11.11 15.38
C ASP A 119 13.24 -10.88 14.91
N ARG A 120 12.59 -9.82 15.38
CA ARG A 120 11.21 -9.47 15.06
C ARG A 120 11.06 -8.12 14.37
N VAL A 121 12.12 -7.61 13.75
CA VAL A 121 12.04 -6.36 12.99
C VAL A 121 11.62 -6.65 11.56
N TYR A 122 10.49 -6.07 11.12
CA TYR A 122 9.97 -6.18 9.76
C TYR A 122 10.15 -4.86 9.01
N ILE A 123 10.73 -4.91 7.81
CA ILE A 123 11.10 -3.69 7.08
C ILE A 123 9.97 -3.21 6.20
N TYR A 124 9.26 -4.11 5.52
CA TYR A 124 8.19 -3.74 4.60
C TYR A 124 6.99 -4.68 4.79
N SER A 125 5.98 -4.21 5.53
CA SER A 125 4.91 -5.08 6.04
C SER A 125 3.54 -4.43 6.15
N ASN A 126 3.36 -3.16 5.70
CA ASN A 126 2.07 -2.50 5.90
C ASN A 126 1.69 -1.47 4.84
N THR A 127 0.42 -1.04 4.90
CA THR A 127 -0.22 -0.09 3.98
C THR A 127 0.48 1.27 3.94
N LEU A 128 1.01 1.80 5.06
CA LEU A 128 1.71 3.09 5.07
C LEU A 128 2.97 3.05 4.21
N GLN A 129 3.70 1.94 4.29
CA GLN A 129 4.90 1.71 3.48
C GLN A 129 4.55 1.49 2.01
N ALA A 130 3.46 0.76 1.72
CA ALA A 130 2.96 0.59 0.35
C ALA A 130 2.58 1.93 -0.29
N ILE A 131 1.89 2.81 0.47
CA ILE A 131 1.59 4.18 0.02
C ILE A 131 2.88 4.98 -0.21
N ALA A 132 3.86 4.87 0.68
CA ALA A 132 5.14 5.56 0.55
C ALA A 132 5.88 5.14 -0.72
N VAL A 133 6.01 3.83 -0.95
CA VAL A 133 6.71 3.26 -2.12
C VAL A 133 5.94 3.55 -3.40
N GLY A 134 4.62 3.30 -3.43
CA GLY A 134 3.77 3.61 -4.58
C GLY A 134 3.83 5.09 -4.97
N TYR A 135 3.82 5.99 -3.99
CA TYR A 135 3.97 7.43 -4.19
C TYR A 135 5.33 7.80 -4.78
N LEU A 136 6.42 7.22 -4.25
CA LEU A 136 7.78 7.47 -4.73
C LEU A 136 7.95 6.99 -6.18
N LEU A 137 7.52 5.76 -6.49
CA LEU A 137 7.63 5.17 -7.81
C LEU A 137 6.74 5.86 -8.86
N ALA A 138 5.54 6.32 -8.48
CA ALA A 138 4.64 7.03 -9.37
C ALA A 138 5.10 8.48 -9.65
N ALA A 139 5.90 9.09 -8.77
CA ALA A 139 6.29 10.49 -8.90
C ALA A 139 6.93 10.83 -10.27
N PRO A 140 7.90 10.08 -10.82
CA PRO A 140 8.45 10.37 -12.14
C PRO A 140 7.42 10.28 -13.25
N LEU A 141 6.50 9.30 -13.19
CA LEU A 141 5.43 9.16 -14.17
C LEU A 141 4.51 10.38 -14.16
N VAL A 142 4.14 10.84 -12.96
CA VAL A 142 3.24 11.98 -12.76
C VAL A 142 3.91 13.30 -13.10
N LEU A 143 5.19 13.49 -12.79
CA LEU A 143 5.89 14.75 -12.99
C LEU A 143 6.35 14.97 -14.44
N TYR A 144 6.82 13.94 -15.11
CA TYR A 144 7.56 14.08 -16.37
C TYR A 144 6.84 13.51 -17.59
N MET A 145 5.85 12.62 -17.40
CA MET A 145 5.17 12.00 -18.54
C MET A 145 3.87 12.72 -18.89
N LYS A 146 3.55 12.80 -20.18
CA LYS A 146 2.23 13.22 -20.66
C LYS A 146 1.20 12.11 -20.36
N PRO A 147 -0.10 12.43 -20.15
CA PRO A 147 -1.11 11.44 -19.74
C PRO A 147 -1.17 10.18 -20.61
N LYS A 148 -1.06 10.32 -21.94
CA LYS A 148 -1.07 9.17 -22.88
C LYS A 148 0.13 8.22 -22.66
N TRP A 149 1.31 8.76 -22.42
CA TRP A 149 2.52 7.97 -22.18
C TRP A 149 2.52 7.38 -20.76
N GLN A 150 1.92 8.08 -19.80
CA GLN A 150 1.71 7.56 -18.45
C GLN A 150 0.78 6.35 -18.48
N LEU A 151 -0.33 6.40 -19.25
CA LEU A 151 -1.23 5.25 -19.41
C LEU A 151 -0.50 4.06 -20.07
N LEU A 152 0.29 4.32 -21.11
CA LEU A 152 1.11 3.27 -21.71
C LEU A 152 2.11 2.67 -20.71
N ALA A 153 2.78 3.51 -19.92
CA ALA A 153 3.70 3.04 -18.87
C ALA A 153 2.99 2.17 -17.83
N ILE A 154 1.78 2.55 -17.41
CA ILE A 154 0.96 1.73 -16.49
C ILE A 154 0.66 0.36 -17.10
N VAL A 155 0.24 0.31 -18.37
CA VAL A 155 -0.02 -0.98 -19.07
C VAL A 155 1.26 -1.82 -19.13
N VAL A 156 2.39 -1.23 -19.49
CA VAL A 156 3.69 -1.93 -19.53
C VAL A 156 4.08 -2.45 -18.15
N LEU A 157 3.92 -1.66 -17.08
CA LEU A 157 4.20 -2.07 -15.71
C LEU A 157 3.31 -3.22 -15.26
N LEU A 158 2.02 -3.21 -15.64
CA LEU A 158 1.11 -4.31 -15.33
C LEU A 158 1.49 -5.59 -16.08
N VAL A 159 1.95 -5.49 -17.34
CA VAL A 159 2.50 -6.64 -18.07
C VAL A 159 3.77 -7.16 -17.40
N ILE A 160 4.69 -6.27 -17.00
CA ILE A 160 5.91 -6.64 -16.26
C ILE A 160 5.54 -7.34 -14.94
N TYR A 161 4.50 -6.88 -14.25
CA TYR A 161 4.04 -7.51 -13.02
C TYR A 161 3.46 -8.92 -13.28
N SER A 162 2.55 -9.04 -14.25
CA SER A 162 1.77 -10.26 -14.47
C SER A 162 2.57 -11.37 -15.18
N LEU A 163 3.51 -11.00 -16.06
CA LEU A 163 4.25 -11.99 -16.84
C LEU A 163 5.06 -12.97 -15.98
N PRO A 164 5.87 -12.54 -15.00
CA PRO A 164 6.57 -13.46 -14.09
C PRO A 164 5.62 -14.27 -13.21
N MET A 165 4.49 -13.71 -12.80
CA MET A 165 3.47 -14.43 -12.02
C MET A 165 2.93 -15.64 -12.79
N HIS A 166 2.79 -15.53 -14.13
CA HIS A 166 2.36 -16.64 -14.99
C HIS A 166 3.48 -17.62 -15.36
N LEU A 167 4.72 -17.12 -15.53
CA LEU A 167 5.81 -17.95 -16.08
C LEU A 167 6.60 -18.69 -14.99
N TRP A 168 6.76 -18.10 -13.79
CA TRP A 168 7.66 -18.57 -12.74
C TRP A 168 6.98 -18.74 -11.38
N GLY A 169 5.69 -18.53 -11.28
CA GLY A 169 4.89 -18.73 -10.09
C GLY A 169 3.64 -19.54 -10.39
N ASP A 170 3.05 -20.06 -9.35
CA ASP A 170 1.64 -20.44 -9.37
C ASP A 170 0.81 -19.30 -8.76
N TRP A 171 -0.50 -19.36 -8.88
CA TRP A 171 -1.40 -18.36 -8.31
C TRP A 171 -1.79 -18.67 -6.84
N SER A 172 -1.01 -19.54 -6.17
CA SER A 172 -1.23 -19.85 -4.75
C SER A 172 -0.62 -18.77 -3.85
N PRO A 173 -1.10 -18.63 -2.61
CA PRO A 173 -0.55 -17.67 -1.65
C PRO A 173 0.95 -17.81 -1.41
N GLN A 174 1.47 -19.05 -1.38
CA GLN A 174 2.84 -19.35 -1.02
C GLN A 174 3.79 -19.53 -2.21
N GLY A 175 3.26 -19.93 -3.37
CA GLY A 175 4.05 -20.27 -4.57
C GLY A 175 4.06 -19.18 -5.64
N ASN A 176 3.36 -18.06 -5.42
CA ASN A 176 3.36 -16.96 -6.38
C ASN A 176 4.72 -16.28 -6.46
N PHE A 177 5.05 -15.76 -7.64
CA PHE A 177 6.34 -15.11 -7.92
C PHE A 177 6.62 -13.93 -6.97
N ALA A 178 5.61 -13.14 -6.60
CA ALA A 178 5.78 -12.02 -5.69
C ALA A 178 6.21 -12.47 -4.28
N ALA A 179 5.65 -13.59 -3.78
CA ALA A 179 6.07 -14.17 -2.51
C ALA A 179 7.51 -14.69 -2.56
N VAL A 180 7.94 -15.28 -3.69
CA VAL A 180 9.33 -15.69 -3.90
C VAL A 180 10.27 -14.50 -3.84
N VAL A 181 9.94 -13.40 -4.52
CA VAL A 181 10.72 -12.16 -4.49
C VAL A 181 10.81 -11.59 -3.07
N ASP A 182 9.70 -11.53 -2.34
CA ASP A 182 9.68 -11.03 -0.97
C ASP A 182 10.56 -11.88 -0.03
N LYS A 183 10.47 -13.21 -0.14
CA LYS A 183 11.32 -14.12 0.64
C LYS A 183 12.80 -13.93 0.32
N ALA A 184 13.14 -13.75 -0.96
CA ALA A 184 14.52 -13.57 -1.41
C ALA A 184 15.12 -12.20 -1.00
N VAL A 185 14.33 -11.12 -1.09
CA VAL A 185 14.81 -9.74 -0.85
C VAL A 185 14.74 -9.36 0.62
N LEU A 186 13.64 -9.65 1.30
CA LEU A 186 13.44 -9.29 2.70
C LEU A 186 14.04 -10.32 3.67
N GLY A 187 14.05 -11.59 3.28
CA GLY A 187 14.61 -12.64 4.12
C GLY A 187 13.99 -12.65 5.53
N ARG A 188 14.83 -12.57 6.56
CA ARG A 188 14.40 -12.52 7.97
C ARG A 188 13.58 -11.25 8.32
N PHE A 189 13.69 -10.19 7.52
CA PHE A 189 12.96 -8.94 7.74
C PHE A 189 11.57 -8.92 7.09
N ARG A 190 11.16 -10.04 6.46
CA ARG A 190 9.79 -10.22 5.98
C ARG A 190 8.89 -10.50 7.18
N ASP A 191 7.72 -9.85 7.24
CA ASP A 191 6.71 -10.19 8.23
C ASP A 191 6.27 -11.65 8.05
N GLY A 192 6.00 -12.33 9.16
CA GLY A 192 5.78 -13.78 9.17
C GLY A 192 7.06 -14.62 9.05
N SER A 193 8.27 -14.04 9.12
CA SER A 193 9.52 -14.80 9.25
C SER A 193 9.77 -15.19 10.70
N ILE A 194 10.32 -16.39 10.90
CA ILE A 194 10.73 -16.94 12.20
C ILE A 194 12.19 -17.35 12.08
N VAL A 195 13.05 -16.80 12.92
CA VAL A 195 14.46 -17.20 12.99
C VAL A 195 14.56 -18.37 13.98
N ALA A 196 14.95 -19.56 13.49
CA ALA A 196 15.15 -20.72 14.34
C ALA A 196 16.46 -20.61 15.13
N ALA A 197 16.62 -21.42 16.18
CA ALA A 197 17.79 -21.41 17.04
C ALA A 197 19.12 -21.73 16.31
N ASP A 198 19.05 -22.38 15.17
CA ASP A 198 20.18 -22.69 14.30
C ASP A 198 20.49 -21.56 13.29
N GLY A 199 19.75 -20.44 13.35
CA GLY A 199 19.90 -19.29 12.45
C GLY A 199 19.18 -19.45 11.10
N THR A 200 18.47 -20.56 10.87
CA THR A 200 17.66 -20.72 9.65
C THR A 200 16.40 -19.85 9.69
N VAL A 201 16.03 -19.29 8.55
CA VAL A 201 14.82 -18.46 8.41
C VAL A 201 13.70 -19.33 7.86
N GLN A 202 12.64 -19.46 8.65
CA GLN A 202 11.40 -20.12 8.24
C GLN A 202 10.34 -19.07 7.93
N PHE A 203 9.44 -19.35 6.99
CA PHE A 203 8.37 -18.43 6.60
C PHE A 203 7.02 -19.06 6.99
N ALA A 204 6.23 -18.28 7.73
CA ALA A 204 4.90 -18.71 8.17
C ALA A 204 3.96 -18.87 6.97
N ALA A 205 3.23 -19.99 6.94
CA ALA A 205 2.29 -20.31 5.87
C ALA A 205 1.03 -19.42 5.88
N TRP A 206 0.70 -18.81 7.02
CA TRP A 206 -0.46 -17.91 7.16
C TRP A 206 -0.24 -16.52 6.62
N TYR A 207 1.03 -16.13 6.28
CA TYR A 207 1.35 -14.80 5.82
C TYR A 207 1.38 -14.74 4.29
N ASP A 208 0.30 -14.24 3.71
CA ASP A 208 0.04 -14.25 2.27
C ASP A 208 0.33 -12.89 1.59
N TYR A 209 0.64 -11.84 2.37
CA TYR A 209 0.91 -10.52 1.82
C TYR A 209 2.24 -10.45 1.09
N THR A 210 2.25 -9.68 -0.02
CA THR A 210 3.43 -9.44 -0.84
C THR A 210 3.63 -7.94 -1.06
N TRP A 211 4.88 -7.48 -1.01
CA TRP A 211 5.21 -6.05 -0.96
C TRP A 211 6.14 -5.59 -2.07
N ILE A 212 7.31 -6.24 -2.23
CA ILE A 212 8.36 -5.78 -3.14
C ILE A 212 7.87 -5.80 -4.58
N TRP A 213 7.45 -6.98 -5.08
CA TRP A 213 6.95 -7.10 -6.45
C TRP A 213 5.63 -6.37 -6.63
N SER A 214 4.75 -6.42 -5.66
CA SER A 214 3.47 -5.73 -5.64
C SER A 214 3.60 -4.20 -5.61
N SER A 215 4.78 -3.65 -5.29
CA SER A 215 5.05 -2.21 -5.39
C SER A 215 4.85 -1.67 -6.81
N ILE A 216 4.97 -2.51 -7.85
CA ILE A 216 4.66 -2.16 -9.23
C ILE A 216 3.18 -1.80 -9.37
N THR A 217 2.29 -2.62 -8.81
CA THR A 217 0.83 -2.36 -8.86
C THR A 217 0.45 -1.16 -7.99
N PHE A 218 1.13 -0.95 -6.85
CA PHE A 218 0.93 0.25 -6.03
C PHE A 218 1.31 1.53 -6.80
N CYS A 219 2.43 1.50 -7.54
CA CYS A 219 2.81 2.57 -8.45
C CYS A 219 1.73 2.85 -9.50
N CYS A 220 1.19 1.80 -10.14
CA CYS A 220 0.14 1.92 -11.14
C CYS A 220 -1.13 2.56 -10.56
N THR A 221 -1.56 2.11 -9.37
CA THR A 221 -2.76 2.64 -8.69
C THR A 221 -2.60 4.12 -8.34
N VAL A 222 -1.43 4.53 -7.83
CA VAL A 222 -1.13 5.94 -7.58
C VAL A 222 -1.12 6.74 -8.89
N ALA A 223 -0.46 6.22 -9.93
CA ALA A 223 -0.37 6.91 -11.22
C ALA A 223 -1.73 7.09 -11.90
N LEU A 224 -2.66 6.13 -11.77
CA LEU A 224 -4.04 6.24 -12.27
C LEU A 224 -4.83 7.38 -11.63
N GLY A 225 -4.51 7.79 -10.41
CA GLY A 225 -5.13 8.94 -9.74
C GLY A 225 -4.87 10.29 -10.42
N ARG A 226 -3.88 10.39 -11.31
CA ARG A 226 -3.61 11.63 -12.07
C ARG A 226 -4.68 11.83 -13.15
N LYS A 227 -5.37 12.97 -13.13
CA LYS A 227 -6.19 13.49 -14.23
C LYS A 227 -5.39 14.43 -15.13
#